data_3d50b36b4b90e985cfb9a6356feadaeb
#
_entry.id   3d50b36b4b90e985cfb9a6356feadaeb
#
_cell.length_a   1.000
_cell.length_b   1.000
_cell.length_c   1.000
_cell.angle_alpha   90.00
_cell.angle_beta   90.00
_cell.angle_gamma   90.00
#
_symmetry.space_group_name_H-M   'P 1'
#
loop_
_entity.id
_entity.type
_entity.pdbx_description
1 polymer ?
#
loop_
_entity_poly.entity_id
_entity_poly.type
_entity_poly.pdbx_seq_one_letter_code
_entity_poly.pdbx_strand_id
1 'polypeptide(L)'
;MMATAVPNNRGIPQGVAQIKVSKKVKALHPVVKSIAENLVQTGAIQFIRILPDFLQASSEATIGRVRLPITKPGHPTAVGVSLIIDFTSKEVHFFEITSAIRGYGGTMVDAVLRALPRGWRAVVVMDWSDGFWERMQQKHTNLEVL
;
A
#
# COMPACT_ATOMS: atom_id res chain seq x y z
N MET A 1 -23.45 -13.08 -1.09
CA MET A 1 -23.04 -12.49 -2.30
C MET A 1 -21.71 -11.79 -2.18
N MET A 2 -20.89 -11.98 -3.11
CA MET A 2 -19.59 -11.34 -3.08
C MET A 2 -19.69 -9.88 -3.48
N ALA A 3 -18.72 -9.13 -3.05
CA ALA A 3 -18.63 -7.77 -3.47
C ALA A 3 -18.43 -7.69 -4.97
N THR A 4 -19.17 -6.85 -5.62
CA THR A 4 -18.99 -6.60 -7.03
C THR A 4 -18.06 -5.43 -7.25
N ALA A 5 -17.52 -5.31 -8.44
CA ALA A 5 -16.68 -4.20 -8.77
C ALA A 5 -17.45 -2.90 -8.61
N VAL A 6 -16.83 -1.93 -7.97
CA VAL A 6 -17.38 -0.59 -7.84
C VAL A 6 -17.11 0.19 -9.12
N PRO A 7 -18.08 0.95 -9.64
CA PRO A 7 -17.89 1.63 -10.92
C PRO A 7 -16.67 2.55 -10.97
N ASN A 8 -16.23 3.08 -9.83
CA ASN A 8 -15.08 3.97 -9.79
C ASN A 8 -13.76 3.25 -9.53
N ASN A 9 -13.71 1.93 -9.63
CA ASN A 9 -12.49 1.19 -9.36
C ASN A 9 -11.42 1.41 -10.42
N ARG A 10 -11.80 1.97 -11.57
CA ARG A 10 -10.86 2.33 -12.63
C ARG A 10 -10.00 1.17 -13.10
N GLY A 11 -10.61 -0.02 -13.17
CA GLY A 11 -9.94 -1.20 -13.67
C GLY A 11 -9.22 -2.02 -12.62
N ILE A 12 -9.27 -1.62 -11.35
CA ILE A 12 -8.70 -2.44 -10.27
C ILE A 12 -9.73 -3.48 -9.85
N PRO A 13 -9.37 -4.77 -9.84
CA PRO A 13 -10.29 -5.80 -9.36
C PRO A 13 -10.65 -5.53 -7.90
N GLN A 14 -11.94 -5.56 -7.61
CA GLN A 14 -12.41 -5.29 -6.25
C GLN A 14 -12.28 -6.51 -5.35
N GLY A 15 -12.62 -7.68 -5.88
CA GLY A 15 -12.62 -8.87 -5.06
C GLY A 15 -13.34 -8.62 -3.75
N VAL A 16 -12.63 -8.80 -2.64
CA VAL A 16 -13.16 -8.57 -1.30
C VAL A 16 -12.78 -7.20 -0.73
N ALA A 17 -11.83 -6.53 -1.33
CA ALA A 17 -11.36 -5.25 -0.82
C ALA A 17 -12.21 -4.09 -1.31
N GLN A 18 -12.42 -3.10 -0.46
CA GLN A 18 -13.07 -1.84 -0.84
C GLN A 18 -11.99 -0.86 -1.26
N ILE A 19 -12.11 -0.36 -2.49
CA ILE A 19 -11.13 0.58 -3.04
C ILE A 19 -11.82 1.90 -3.31
N LYS A 20 -11.33 2.96 -2.69
CA LYS A 20 -11.82 4.32 -2.90
C LYS A 20 -10.77 5.13 -3.62
N VAL A 21 -11.12 5.64 -4.78
CA VAL A 21 -10.25 6.51 -5.55
C VAL A 21 -10.78 7.94 -5.43
N SER A 22 -9.93 8.87 -4.99
CA SER A 22 -10.31 10.27 -4.85
C SER A 22 -10.74 10.86 -6.19
N LYS A 23 -11.72 11.74 -6.16
CA LYS A 23 -12.19 12.46 -7.35
C LYS A 23 -11.09 13.34 -7.97
N LYS A 24 -10.06 13.67 -7.20
CA LYS A 24 -8.92 14.45 -7.69
C LYS A 24 -7.98 13.63 -8.57
N VAL A 25 -8.09 12.31 -8.54
CA VAL A 25 -7.30 11.43 -9.40
C VAL A 25 -7.93 11.43 -10.78
N LYS A 26 -7.26 12.03 -11.76
CA LYS A 26 -7.78 12.16 -13.12
C LYS A 26 -7.72 10.83 -13.87
N ALA A 27 -6.60 10.15 -13.77
CA ALA A 27 -6.41 8.83 -14.37
C ALA A 27 -5.54 8.01 -13.42
N LEU A 28 -5.90 6.75 -13.23
CA LEU A 28 -5.15 5.89 -12.35
C LEU A 28 -3.87 5.43 -13.05
N HIS A 29 -2.73 5.83 -12.50
CA HIS A 29 -1.45 5.46 -13.06
C HIS A 29 -1.23 3.94 -12.97
N PRO A 30 -0.65 3.30 -14.00
CA PRO A 30 -0.44 1.84 -13.99
C PRO A 30 0.34 1.33 -12.78
N VAL A 31 1.29 2.10 -12.28
CA VAL A 31 2.06 1.71 -11.09
C VAL A 31 1.16 1.64 -9.87
N VAL A 32 0.31 2.64 -9.68
CA VAL A 32 -0.64 2.67 -8.55
C VAL A 32 -1.61 1.51 -8.64
N LYS A 33 -2.11 1.25 -9.84
CA LYS A 33 -3.01 0.12 -10.08
C LYS A 33 -2.34 -1.20 -9.72
N SER A 34 -1.11 -1.41 -10.16
CA SER A 34 -0.35 -2.64 -9.86
C SER A 34 -0.10 -2.80 -8.37
N ILE A 35 0.26 -1.72 -7.68
CA ILE A 35 0.47 -1.76 -6.24
C ILE A 35 -0.82 -2.17 -5.53
N ALA A 36 -1.94 -1.54 -5.90
CA ALA A 36 -3.22 -1.86 -5.28
C ALA A 36 -3.63 -3.31 -5.51
N GLU A 37 -3.48 -3.79 -6.74
CA GLU A 37 -3.79 -5.18 -7.08
C GLU A 37 -2.95 -6.16 -6.27
N ASN A 38 -1.64 -5.92 -6.16
CA ASN A 38 -0.77 -6.80 -5.39
C ASN A 38 -1.10 -6.78 -3.91
N LEU A 39 -1.44 -5.61 -3.36
CA LEU A 39 -1.83 -5.51 -1.95
C LEU A 39 -3.12 -6.28 -1.67
N VAL A 40 -4.11 -6.18 -2.56
CA VAL A 40 -5.35 -6.95 -2.43
C VAL A 40 -5.06 -8.45 -2.43
N GLN A 41 -4.14 -8.89 -3.25
CA GLN A 41 -3.79 -10.32 -3.36
C GLN A 41 -3.11 -10.89 -2.12
N THR A 42 -2.61 -10.04 -1.23
CA THR A 42 -2.04 -10.55 0.03
C THR A 42 -3.09 -11.21 0.92
N GLY A 43 -4.36 -10.92 0.68
CA GLY A 43 -5.47 -11.48 1.45
C GLY A 43 -5.77 -10.73 2.76
N ALA A 44 -4.85 -9.89 3.23
CA ALA A 44 -5.05 -9.16 4.47
C ALA A 44 -5.74 -7.81 4.27
N ILE A 45 -5.57 -7.21 3.11
CA ILE A 45 -6.03 -5.85 2.86
C ILE A 45 -7.51 -5.84 2.50
N GLN A 46 -8.29 -5.05 3.26
CA GLN A 46 -9.73 -4.92 3.07
C GLN A 46 -10.13 -3.52 2.61
N PHE A 47 -9.28 -2.52 2.84
CA PHE A 47 -9.59 -1.13 2.53
C PHE A 47 -8.39 -0.48 1.85
N ILE A 48 -8.62 0.13 0.69
CA ILE A 48 -7.59 0.90 -0.01
C ILE A 48 -8.15 2.28 -0.32
N ARG A 49 -7.35 3.30 -0.07
CA ARG A 49 -7.68 4.68 -0.40
C ARG A 49 -6.58 5.25 -1.28
N ILE A 50 -6.96 5.80 -2.43
CA ILE A 50 -6.03 6.33 -3.40
C ILE A 50 -6.27 7.82 -3.59
N LEU A 51 -5.24 8.61 -3.37
CA LEU A 51 -5.18 10.06 -3.60
C LEU A 51 -4.19 10.30 -4.75
N PRO A 52 -4.08 11.52 -5.28
CA PRO A 52 -3.20 11.75 -6.43
C PRO A 52 -1.75 11.29 -6.27
N ASP A 53 -1.21 11.39 -5.06
CA ASP A 53 0.19 11.01 -4.80
C ASP A 53 0.32 10.18 -3.52
N PHE A 54 -0.76 9.57 -3.06
CA PHE A 54 -0.78 8.86 -1.79
C PHE A 54 -1.70 7.65 -1.86
N LEU A 55 -1.25 6.54 -1.29
CA LEU A 55 -2.05 5.31 -1.21
C LEU A 55 -2.01 4.79 0.21
N GLN A 56 -3.18 4.45 0.73
CA GLN A 56 -3.30 3.79 2.03
C GLN A 56 -4.02 2.47 1.87
N ALA A 57 -3.50 1.43 2.48
CA ALA A 57 -4.10 0.10 2.44
C ALA A 57 -4.03 -0.54 3.81
N SER A 58 -5.13 -1.16 4.25
CA SER A 58 -5.16 -1.77 5.57
C SER A 58 -6.21 -2.87 5.67
N SER A 59 -6.03 -3.74 6.65
CA SER A 59 -7.02 -4.73 7.04
C SER A 59 -8.20 -4.09 7.78
N GLU A 60 -8.01 -2.88 8.31
CA GLU A 60 -9.02 -2.18 9.11
C GLU A 60 -9.11 -0.72 8.70
N ALA A 61 -10.28 -0.14 8.95
CA ALA A 61 -10.51 1.27 8.71
C ALA A 61 -11.13 1.90 9.94
N THR A 62 -10.96 3.22 10.05
CA THR A 62 -11.58 3.99 11.13
C THR A 62 -13.10 3.93 11.03
N ILE A 63 -13.76 4.03 12.15
CA ILE A 63 -15.21 4.12 12.21
C ILE A 63 -15.60 5.59 12.08
N GLY A 64 -16.59 5.89 11.23
CA GLY A 64 -17.04 7.26 11.05
C GLY A 64 -17.61 7.49 9.67
N ARG A 65 -17.86 8.77 9.38
CA ARG A 65 -18.42 9.16 8.08
C ARG A 65 -17.49 8.79 6.93
N VAL A 66 -16.19 8.98 7.12
CA VAL A 66 -15.17 8.60 6.16
C VAL A 66 -14.33 7.50 6.79
N ARG A 67 -14.23 6.37 6.11
CA ARG A 67 -13.41 5.26 6.57
C ARG A 67 -12.01 5.42 6.01
N LEU A 68 -11.05 5.67 6.90
CA LEU A 68 -9.66 5.79 6.54
C LEU A 68 -8.93 4.50 6.91
N PRO A 69 -8.17 3.90 5.98
CA PRO A 69 -7.37 2.73 6.31
C PRO A 69 -6.41 3.03 7.46
N ILE A 70 -6.28 2.11 8.39
CA ILE A 70 -5.42 2.27 9.56
C ILE A 70 -4.02 1.80 9.21
N THR A 71 -3.07 2.75 9.19
CA THR A 71 -1.69 2.47 8.82
C THR A 71 -0.68 2.93 9.86
N LYS A 72 -1.15 3.50 10.96
CA LYS A 72 -0.28 4.04 12.00
C LYS A 72 0.56 2.93 12.63
N PRO A 73 1.88 3.10 12.73
CA PRO A 73 2.75 2.07 13.32
C PRO A 73 2.33 1.70 14.75
N GLY A 74 2.47 0.43 15.08
CA GLY A 74 2.17 -0.07 16.42
C GLY A 74 0.70 -0.31 16.71
N HIS A 75 -0.16 -0.29 15.70
CA HIS A 75 -1.58 -0.60 15.91
C HIS A 75 -1.73 -2.05 16.39
N PRO A 76 -2.57 -2.31 17.40
CA PRO A 76 -2.64 -3.64 18.02
C PRO A 76 -3.22 -4.75 17.15
N THR A 77 -4.02 -4.41 16.14
CA THR A 77 -4.71 -5.44 15.34
C THR A 77 -4.55 -5.27 13.84
N ALA A 78 -4.24 -4.08 13.35
CA ALA A 78 -4.23 -3.81 11.92
C ALA A 78 -2.97 -4.27 11.21
N VAL A 79 -3.14 -4.64 9.94
CA VAL A 79 -2.07 -4.84 8.98
C VAL A 79 -2.28 -3.79 7.90
N GLY A 80 -1.34 -2.86 7.77
CA GLY A 80 -1.54 -1.74 6.85
C GLY A 80 -0.26 -1.04 6.44
N VAL A 81 -0.33 -0.33 5.32
CA VAL A 81 0.78 0.42 4.76
C VAL A 81 0.28 1.67 4.09
N SER A 82 1.03 2.76 4.22
CA SER A 82 0.78 3.97 3.44
C SER A 82 2.02 4.36 2.65
N LEU A 83 1.78 4.86 1.46
CA LEU A 83 2.82 5.16 0.48
C LEU A 83 2.63 6.55 -0.08
N ILE A 84 3.75 7.27 -0.22
CA ILE A 84 3.79 8.51 -1.00
C ILE A 84 4.41 8.15 -2.35
N ILE A 85 3.80 8.60 -3.43
CA ILE A 85 4.23 8.22 -4.77
C ILE A 85 4.72 9.47 -5.51
N ASP A 86 5.99 9.46 -5.87
CA ASP A 86 6.61 10.53 -6.64
C ASP A 86 6.77 10.08 -8.07
N PHE A 87 5.84 10.50 -8.93
CA PHE A 87 5.84 10.11 -10.34
C PHE A 87 7.01 10.72 -11.12
N THR A 88 7.47 11.88 -10.69
CA THR A 88 8.58 12.56 -11.36
C THR A 88 9.89 11.83 -11.15
N SER A 89 10.17 11.47 -9.90
CA SER A 89 11.40 10.73 -9.56
C SER A 89 11.26 9.23 -9.76
N LYS A 90 10.06 8.74 -10.01
CA LYS A 90 9.75 7.30 -10.09
C LYS A 90 10.13 6.58 -8.80
N GLU A 91 9.66 7.14 -7.70
CA GLU A 91 9.91 6.61 -6.36
C GLU A 91 8.61 6.40 -5.60
N VAL A 92 8.60 5.34 -4.81
CA VAL A 92 7.53 5.08 -3.86
C VAL A 92 8.15 5.14 -2.46
N HIS A 93 7.61 6.01 -1.62
CA HIS A 93 8.12 6.18 -0.27
C HIS A 93 7.20 5.45 0.70
N PHE A 94 7.76 4.53 1.48
CA PHE A 94 7.03 3.90 2.57
C PHE A 94 6.89 4.95 3.68
N PHE A 95 5.69 5.44 3.87
CA PHE A 95 5.40 6.48 4.85
C PHE A 95 5.09 5.88 6.22
N GLU A 96 4.17 4.92 6.26
CA GLU A 96 3.83 4.20 7.49
C GLU A 96 3.61 2.73 7.16
N ILE A 97 3.94 1.86 8.11
CA ILE A 97 3.62 0.45 8.03
C ILE A 97 3.29 -0.06 9.42
N THR A 98 2.25 -0.86 9.52
CA THR A 98 1.89 -1.53 10.76
C THR A 98 1.52 -2.97 10.43
N SER A 99 1.93 -3.90 11.29
CA SER A 99 1.57 -5.30 11.12
C SER A 99 1.44 -5.96 12.47
N ALA A 100 0.20 -6.15 12.88
CA ALA A 100 -0.10 -6.87 14.11
C ALA A 100 0.09 -8.38 13.95
N ILE A 101 0.14 -8.85 12.70
CA ILE A 101 0.32 -10.26 12.39
C ILE A 101 1.73 -10.45 11.85
N ARG A 102 2.48 -11.35 12.48
CA ARG A 102 3.87 -11.62 12.10
C ARG A 102 3.95 -12.04 10.64
N GLY A 103 4.89 -11.46 9.91
CA GLY A 103 5.15 -11.80 8.52
C GLY A 103 4.42 -10.93 7.51
N TYR A 104 3.29 -10.32 7.86
CA TYR A 104 2.53 -9.50 6.90
C TYR A 104 3.21 -8.19 6.55
N GLY A 105 4.05 -7.66 7.44
CA GLY A 105 4.85 -6.49 7.08
C GLY A 105 5.71 -6.77 5.85
N GLY A 106 6.45 -7.86 5.88
CA GLY A 106 7.26 -8.29 4.74
C GLY A 106 6.43 -8.63 3.52
N THR A 107 5.27 -9.23 3.70
CA THR A 107 4.35 -9.56 2.62
C THR A 107 3.88 -8.29 1.90
N MET A 108 3.53 -7.24 2.65
CA MET A 108 3.11 -5.97 2.06
C MET A 108 4.26 -5.28 1.33
N VAL A 109 5.44 -5.26 1.92
CA VAL A 109 6.62 -4.68 1.26
C VAL A 109 6.91 -5.40 -0.05
N ASP A 110 6.91 -6.73 -0.03
CA ASP A 110 7.11 -7.54 -1.22
C ASP A 110 6.07 -7.24 -2.29
N ALA A 111 4.80 -7.12 -1.90
CA ALA A 111 3.71 -6.83 -2.84
C ALA A 111 3.92 -5.48 -3.55
N VAL A 112 4.32 -4.46 -2.79
CA VAL A 112 4.60 -3.13 -3.36
C VAL A 112 5.79 -3.18 -4.31
N LEU A 113 6.89 -3.79 -3.89
CA LEU A 113 8.12 -3.79 -4.68
C LEU A 113 7.98 -4.58 -5.98
N ARG A 114 7.24 -5.69 -5.94
CA ARG A 114 6.99 -6.49 -7.14
C ARG A 114 6.09 -5.78 -8.15
N ALA A 115 5.35 -4.77 -7.72
CA ALA A 115 4.51 -3.97 -8.61
C ALA A 115 5.29 -2.90 -9.35
N LEU A 116 6.52 -2.58 -8.92
CA LEU A 116 7.30 -1.50 -9.49
C LEU A 116 7.97 -1.93 -10.79
N PRO A 117 7.75 -1.18 -11.89
CA PRO A 117 8.43 -1.49 -13.15
C PRO A 117 9.88 -1.06 -13.12
N ARG A 118 10.61 -1.47 -14.14
CA ARG A 118 12.02 -1.09 -14.30
C ARG A 118 12.15 0.44 -14.25
N GLY A 119 13.14 0.92 -13.53
CA GLY A 119 13.40 2.35 -13.37
C GLY A 119 12.72 2.95 -12.16
N TRP A 120 11.81 2.22 -11.52
CA TRP A 120 11.19 2.65 -10.28
C TRP A 120 11.91 2.02 -9.09
N ARG A 121 11.90 2.72 -7.96
CA ARG A 121 12.44 2.20 -6.71
C ARG A 121 11.60 2.63 -5.54
N ALA A 122 11.76 1.93 -4.43
CA ALA A 122 11.11 2.29 -3.17
C ALA A 122 12.15 2.86 -2.21
N VAL A 123 11.71 3.77 -1.37
CA VAL A 123 12.59 4.48 -0.43
C VAL A 123 11.96 4.44 0.96
N VAL A 124 12.80 4.24 1.98
CA VAL A 124 12.43 4.40 3.38
C VAL A 124 13.30 5.51 3.96
N VAL A 125 12.68 6.62 4.32
CA VAL A 125 13.41 7.79 4.84
C VAL A 125 13.74 7.65 6.31
N MET A 126 12.82 7.09 7.09
CA MET A 126 12.98 6.95 8.54
C MET A 126 12.73 5.51 8.93
N ASP A 127 13.76 4.85 9.42
CA ASP A 127 13.67 3.48 9.88
C ASP A 127 13.54 3.45 11.41
N TRP A 128 12.32 3.22 11.86
CA TRP A 128 12.01 3.05 13.27
C TRP A 128 11.97 1.58 13.68
N SER A 129 12.22 0.68 12.74
CA SER A 129 12.13 -0.74 12.98
C SER A 129 13.43 -1.27 13.58
N ASP A 130 13.31 -2.40 14.23
CA ASP A 130 14.44 -3.09 14.82
C ASP A 130 14.99 -4.12 13.82
N GLY A 131 15.59 -3.61 12.74
CA GLY A 131 16.20 -4.44 11.70
C GLY A 131 15.24 -4.92 10.61
N PHE A 132 13.96 -4.57 10.66
CA PHE A 132 13.00 -4.99 9.64
C PHE A 132 13.40 -4.49 8.25
N TRP A 133 13.67 -3.20 8.13
CA TRP A 133 14.01 -2.61 6.83
C TRP A 133 15.36 -3.08 6.30
N GLU A 134 16.31 -3.34 7.18
CA GLU A 134 17.57 -3.95 6.77
C GLU A 134 17.34 -5.32 6.11
N ARG A 135 16.51 -6.13 6.71
CA ARG A 135 16.19 -7.45 6.15
C ARG A 135 15.46 -7.33 4.81
N MET A 136 14.57 -6.35 4.68
CA MET A 136 13.86 -6.11 3.41
C MET A 136 14.82 -5.64 2.34
N GLN A 137 15.77 -4.77 2.68
CA GLN A 137 16.76 -4.28 1.73
C GLN A 137 17.65 -5.41 1.21
N GLN A 138 17.95 -6.39 2.02
CA GLN A 138 18.72 -7.55 1.60
C GLN A 138 17.98 -8.41 0.58
N LYS A 139 16.66 -8.43 0.64
CA LYS A 139 15.82 -9.20 -0.29
C LYS A 139 15.52 -8.46 -1.59
N HIS A 140 15.52 -7.14 -1.57
CA HIS A 140 15.01 -6.33 -2.67
C HIS A 140 16.05 -5.32 -3.12
N THR A 141 16.52 -5.45 -4.34
CA THR A 141 17.52 -4.54 -4.90
C THR A 141 16.97 -3.16 -5.23
N ASN A 142 15.64 -3.04 -5.38
CA ASN A 142 14.98 -1.78 -5.69
C ASN A 142 14.44 -1.06 -4.45
N LEU A 143 14.92 -1.42 -3.27
CA LEU A 143 14.58 -0.77 -2.01
C LEU A 143 15.80 -0.07 -1.44
N GLU A 144 15.66 1.22 -1.14
CA GLU A 144 16.72 2.02 -0.52
C GLU A 144 16.26 2.50 0.84
N VAL A 145 17.06 2.26 1.86
CA VAL A 145 16.82 2.74 3.23
C VAL A 145 17.83 3.85 3.50
N LEU A 146 17.34 5.06 3.69
CA LEU A 146 18.18 6.23 3.88
C LEU A 146 18.62 6.42 5.34
#